data_25a2f37169d802eb757ecc45d6e4d9a8
#
_entry.id   25a2f37169d802eb757ecc45d6e4d9a8
#
_cell.length_a   1.000
_cell.length_b   1.000
_cell.length_c   1.000
_cell.angle_alpha   90.00
_cell.angle_beta   90.00
_cell.angle_gamma   90.00
#
_symmetry.space_group_name_H-M   'P 1'
#
loop_
_entity.id
_entity.type
_entity.pdbx_description
1 polymer ?
#
loop_
_entity_poly.entity_id
_entity_poly.type
_entity_poly.pdbx_seq_one_letter_code
_entity_poly.pdbx_strand_id
1 'polypeptide(L)'
;MYKRILVPIDLADPDLAKPAVATALMMAAPSEGMIRFVNVLPLTPVMLAEYVPPDFEVQQRKAAEDALAIVVKETGLPSGRVSSTVRQGGIYQEILDEANSMQPDLIVMSSHRPQRHAVRTYFLGSNAGHVVRYAKCSVLVVRN
;
A
#
# COMPACT_ATOMS: atom_id res chain seq x y z
N MET A 1 18.79 -9.29 4.58
CA MET A 1 18.25 -9.79 3.31
C MET A 1 17.40 -8.76 2.60
N TYR A 2 16.30 -8.30 3.19
CA TYR A 2 15.45 -7.32 2.54
C TYR A 2 15.85 -5.91 2.92
N LYS A 3 16.31 -5.14 1.93
CA LYS A 3 16.84 -3.80 2.13
C LYS A 3 15.91 -2.70 1.67
N ARG A 4 14.98 -3.00 0.78
CA ARG A 4 14.03 -2.03 0.23
C ARG A 4 12.66 -2.70 0.16
N ILE A 5 11.76 -2.29 1.02
CA ILE A 5 10.44 -2.91 1.14
C ILE A 5 9.36 -1.90 0.76
N LEU A 6 8.46 -2.32 -0.12
CA LEU A 6 7.27 -1.54 -0.48
C LEU A 6 6.05 -2.13 0.21
N VAL A 7 5.26 -1.27 0.86
CA VAL A 7 4.07 -1.69 1.61
C VAL A 7 2.86 -0.88 1.13
N PRO A 8 2.01 -1.45 0.28
CA PRO A 8 0.74 -0.81 -0.06
C PRO A 8 -0.19 -0.74 1.15
N ILE A 9 -0.80 0.41 1.35
CA ILE A 9 -1.71 0.68 2.47
C ILE A 9 -3.07 1.09 1.92
N ASP A 10 -4.12 0.41 2.36
CA ASP A 10 -5.50 0.82 2.11
C ASP A 10 -5.96 1.70 3.27
N LEU A 11 -6.12 2.98 3.01
CA LEU A 11 -6.52 3.95 4.04
C LEU A 11 -8.01 3.91 4.37
N ALA A 12 -8.81 3.18 3.59
CA ALA A 12 -10.23 2.98 3.91
C ALA A 12 -10.40 2.13 5.16
N ASP A 13 -9.45 1.24 5.43
CA ASP A 13 -9.47 0.42 6.64
C ASP A 13 -8.04 0.29 7.17
N PRO A 14 -7.55 1.29 7.94
CA PRO A 14 -6.17 1.30 8.42
C PRO A 14 -5.82 0.11 9.32
N ASP A 15 -6.79 -0.44 10.04
CA ASP A 15 -6.53 -1.56 10.94
C ASP A 15 -6.15 -2.83 10.19
N LEU A 16 -6.66 -3.01 8.97
CA LEU A 16 -6.28 -4.15 8.13
C LEU A 16 -4.82 -4.10 7.70
N ALA A 17 -4.22 -2.92 7.68
CA ALA A 17 -2.82 -2.75 7.29
C ALA A 17 -1.83 -3.09 8.42
N LYS A 18 -2.27 -3.07 9.67
CA LYS A 18 -1.38 -3.26 10.82
C LYS A 18 -0.53 -4.54 10.77
N PRO A 19 -1.10 -5.71 10.45
CA PRO A 19 -0.29 -6.92 10.35
C PRO A 19 0.78 -6.84 9.26
N ALA A 20 0.46 -6.24 8.11
CA ALA A 20 1.44 -6.08 7.03
C ALA A 20 2.55 -5.12 7.43
N VAL A 21 2.21 -4.02 8.10
CA VAL A 21 3.21 -3.07 8.61
C VAL A 21 4.15 -3.76 9.62
N ALA A 22 3.58 -4.49 10.57
CA ALA A 22 4.37 -5.22 11.57
C ALA A 22 5.31 -6.24 10.89
N THR A 23 4.81 -6.96 9.90
CA THR A 23 5.59 -7.93 9.15
C THR A 23 6.73 -7.25 8.39
N ALA A 24 6.45 -6.12 7.74
CA ALA A 24 7.47 -5.37 7.02
C ALA A 24 8.58 -4.88 7.95
N LEU A 25 8.22 -4.40 9.14
CA LEU A 25 9.20 -3.98 10.14
C LEU A 25 10.09 -5.14 10.57
N MET A 26 9.52 -6.32 10.79
CA MET A 26 10.29 -7.51 11.13
C MET A 26 11.24 -7.92 10.01
N MET A 27 10.78 -7.85 8.77
CA MET A 27 11.58 -8.24 7.61
C MET A 27 12.71 -7.26 7.32
N ALA A 28 12.52 -5.98 7.63
CA ALA A 28 13.53 -4.95 7.43
C ALA A 28 14.59 -4.90 8.54
N ALA A 29 14.25 -5.35 9.75
CA ALA A 29 15.09 -5.15 10.93
C ALA A 29 16.51 -5.69 10.77
N PRO A 30 16.75 -6.95 10.31
CA PRO A 30 18.10 -7.50 10.28
C PRO A 30 19.06 -6.74 9.36
N SER A 31 18.56 -6.13 8.29
CA SER A 31 19.39 -5.40 7.33
C SER A 31 19.35 -3.90 7.52
N GLU A 32 18.62 -3.42 8.53
CA GLU A 32 18.29 -2.01 8.69
C GLU A 32 17.69 -1.43 7.40
N GLY A 33 16.83 -2.21 6.76
CA GLY A 33 16.24 -1.87 5.47
C GLY A 33 15.30 -0.69 5.54
N MET A 34 15.07 -0.08 4.37
CA MET A 34 14.11 1.01 4.26
C MET A 34 12.74 0.48 3.87
N ILE A 35 11.72 1.19 4.31
CA ILE A 35 10.33 0.88 4.00
C ILE A 35 9.67 2.10 3.34
N ARG A 36 8.94 1.86 2.26
CA ARG A 36 8.07 2.87 1.66
C ARG A 36 6.64 2.39 1.70
N PHE A 37 5.77 3.24 2.22
CA PHE A 37 4.33 3.02 2.15
C PHE A 37 3.78 3.70 0.91
N VAL A 38 2.85 3.05 0.24
CA VAL A 38 2.14 3.63 -0.91
C VAL A 38 0.64 3.47 -0.72
N ASN A 39 -0.08 4.55 -0.94
CA ASN A 39 -1.53 4.55 -1.04
C ASN A 39 -1.92 4.94 -2.46
N VAL A 40 -2.87 4.26 -3.04
CA VAL A 40 -3.37 4.54 -4.38
C VAL A 40 -4.79 5.08 -4.27
N LEU A 41 -4.97 6.31 -4.73
CA LEU A 41 -6.28 6.93 -4.83
C LEU A 41 -6.93 6.56 -6.16
N PRO A 42 -8.23 6.25 -6.18
CA PRO A 42 -8.92 6.00 -7.43
C PRO A 42 -9.07 7.30 -8.23
N LEU A 43 -9.17 7.16 -9.54
CA LEU A 43 -9.51 8.29 -10.39
C LEU A 43 -10.98 8.67 -10.16
N THR A 44 -11.27 9.97 -10.11
CA THR A 44 -12.66 10.44 -10.06
C THR A 44 -13.30 10.16 -11.41
N PRO A 45 -14.41 9.40 -11.46
CA PRO A 45 -15.11 9.17 -12.72
C PRO A 45 -15.51 10.48 -13.38
N VAL A 46 -15.33 10.57 -14.70
CA VAL A 46 -15.64 11.78 -15.47
C VAL A 46 -17.09 12.20 -15.24
N MET A 47 -18.01 11.24 -15.14
CA MET A 47 -19.42 11.50 -14.91
C MET A 47 -19.70 12.17 -13.59
N LEU A 48 -18.83 12.04 -12.60
CA LEU A 48 -19.00 12.61 -11.27
C LEU A 48 -18.19 13.90 -11.07
N ALA A 49 -17.37 14.27 -12.04
CA ALA A 49 -16.46 15.41 -11.88
C ALA A 49 -17.20 16.73 -11.60
N GLU A 50 -18.39 16.92 -12.15
CA GLU A 50 -19.18 18.14 -11.94
C GLU A 50 -19.91 18.16 -10.58
N TYR A 51 -19.96 17.01 -9.88
CA TYR A 51 -20.66 16.90 -8.60
C TYR A 51 -19.73 16.99 -7.39
N VAL A 52 -18.44 17.11 -7.63
CA VAL A 52 -17.44 17.24 -6.55
C VAL A 52 -16.87 18.66 -6.56
N PRO A 53 -16.39 19.18 -5.40
CA PRO A 53 -15.75 20.48 -5.35
C PRO A 53 -14.54 20.55 -6.29
N PRO A 54 -14.19 21.75 -6.82
CA PRO A 54 -13.06 21.89 -7.75
C PRO A 54 -11.71 21.44 -7.15
N ASP A 55 -11.55 21.53 -5.83
CA ASP A 55 -10.33 21.15 -5.11
C ASP A 55 -10.41 19.74 -4.50
N PHE A 56 -11.42 18.95 -4.89
CA PHE A 56 -11.66 17.62 -4.29
C PHE A 56 -10.43 16.73 -4.34
N GLU A 57 -9.78 16.63 -5.51
CA GLU A 57 -8.62 15.76 -5.68
C GLU A 57 -7.42 16.23 -4.85
N VAL A 58 -7.22 17.55 -4.77
CA VAL A 58 -6.14 18.12 -3.95
C VAL A 58 -6.37 17.79 -2.48
N GLN A 59 -7.59 17.97 -1.99
CA GLN A 59 -7.92 17.67 -0.60
C GLN A 59 -7.85 16.18 -0.29
N GLN A 60 -8.30 15.35 -1.22
CA GLN A 60 -8.23 13.90 -1.08
C GLN A 60 -6.77 13.43 -0.97
N ARG A 61 -5.90 13.95 -1.82
CA ARG A 61 -4.47 13.64 -1.78
C ARG A 61 -3.84 14.10 -0.47
N LYS A 62 -4.16 15.31 -0.02
CA LYS A 62 -3.62 15.83 1.24
C LYS A 62 -4.05 14.98 2.42
N ALA A 63 -5.32 14.57 2.46
CA ALA A 63 -5.82 13.70 3.52
C ALA A 63 -5.08 12.36 3.53
N ALA A 64 -4.81 11.79 2.35
CA ALA A 64 -4.05 10.55 2.22
C ALA A 64 -2.60 10.73 2.67
N GLU A 65 -1.96 11.81 2.27
CA GLU A 65 -0.60 12.12 2.70
C GLU A 65 -0.50 12.27 4.21
N ASP A 66 -1.46 12.97 4.82
CA ASP A 66 -1.51 13.15 6.27
C ASP A 66 -1.72 11.81 7.00
N ALA A 67 -2.60 10.96 6.47
CA ALA A 67 -2.85 9.64 7.05
C ALA A 67 -1.62 8.73 6.94
N LEU A 68 -0.92 8.76 5.82
CA LEU A 68 0.32 7.99 5.66
C LEU A 68 1.43 8.53 6.57
N ALA A 69 1.47 9.83 6.80
CA ALA A 69 2.45 10.41 7.73
C ALA A 69 2.29 9.84 9.15
N ILE A 70 1.06 9.56 9.56
CA ILE A 70 0.80 8.91 10.85
C ILE A 70 1.36 7.48 10.85
N VAL A 71 1.13 6.72 9.78
CA VAL A 71 1.66 5.36 9.65
C VAL A 71 3.19 5.38 9.71
N VAL A 72 3.82 6.31 8.99
CA VAL A 72 5.28 6.49 9.01
C VAL A 72 5.77 6.76 10.42
N LYS A 73 5.13 7.67 11.13
CA LYS A 73 5.51 8.04 12.50
C LYS A 73 5.38 6.85 13.46
N GLU A 74 4.34 6.07 13.31
CA GLU A 74 4.10 4.91 14.18
C GLU A 74 5.14 3.81 14.02
N THR A 75 5.89 3.77 12.91
CA THR A 75 6.97 2.79 12.75
C THR A 75 8.13 3.00 13.70
N GLY A 76 8.34 4.23 14.17
CA GLY A 76 9.49 4.58 15.00
C GLY A 76 10.83 4.58 14.27
N LEU A 77 10.83 4.37 12.95
CA LEU A 77 12.07 4.34 12.17
C LEU A 77 12.60 5.76 11.92
N PRO A 78 13.93 5.91 11.78
CA PRO A 78 14.50 7.21 11.38
C PRO A 78 14.01 7.62 10.00
N SER A 79 13.95 8.93 9.76
CA SER A 79 13.42 9.47 8.50
C SER A 79 14.17 8.97 7.24
N GLY A 80 15.43 8.58 7.38
CA GLY A 80 16.19 8.01 6.27
C GLY A 80 15.81 6.57 5.91
N ARG A 81 15.03 5.90 6.76
CA ARG A 81 14.64 4.51 6.56
C ARG A 81 13.16 4.31 6.27
N VAL A 82 12.37 5.36 6.28
CA VAL A 82 10.92 5.25 6.06
C VAL A 82 10.44 6.43 5.22
N SER A 83 9.56 6.15 4.28
CA SER A 83 8.95 7.16 3.42
C SER A 83 7.55 6.75 3.03
N SER A 84 6.81 7.66 2.45
CA SER A 84 5.47 7.37 1.95
C SER A 84 5.21 8.14 0.66
N THR A 85 4.30 7.62 -0.14
CA THR A 85 3.88 8.29 -1.37
C THR A 85 2.42 7.98 -1.64
N VAL A 86 1.74 8.92 -2.28
CA VAL A 86 0.36 8.77 -2.73
C VAL A 86 0.37 8.79 -4.25
N ARG A 87 -0.23 7.78 -4.85
CA ARG A 87 -0.41 7.70 -6.29
C ARG A 87 -1.89 7.73 -6.62
N GLN A 88 -2.23 7.91 -7.88
CA GLN A 88 -3.62 7.95 -8.33
C GLN A 88 -3.75 7.14 -9.62
N GLY A 89 -4.75 6.27 -9.66
CA GLY A 89 -4.99 5.41 -10.82
C GLY A 89 -5.55 4.07 -10.43
N GLY A 90 -5.31 3.07 -11.26
CA GLY A 90 -5.67 1.69 -10.96
C GLY A 90 -4.78 1.14 -9.84
N ILE A 91 -5.39 0.46 -8.88
CA ILE A 91 -4.68 0.10 -7.64
C ILE A 91 -3.44 -0.74 -7.91
N TYR A 92 -3.59 -1.91 -8.53
CA TYR A 92 -2.42 -2.78 -8.72
C TYR A 92 -1.43 -2.19 -9.74
N GLN A 93 -1.91 -1.48 -10.76
CA GLN A 93 -1.03 -0.85 -11.75
C GLN A 93 -0.12 0.18 -11.07
N GLU A 94 -0.67 1.02 -10.20
CA GLU A 94 0.10 2.04 -9.52
C GLU A 94 1.06 1.46 -8.49
N ILE A 95 0.67 0.37 -7.83
CA ILE A 95 1.59 -0.35 -6.94
C ILE A 95 2.79 -0.88 -7.74
N LEU A 96 2.54 -1.50 -8.89
CA LEU A 96 3.61 -2.03 -9.74
C LEU A 96 4.48 -0.92 -10.32
N ASP A 97 3.90 0.23 -10.68
CA ASP A 97 4.65 1.38 -11.16
C ASP A 97 5.55 1.95 -10.05
N GLU A 98 5.05 2.02 -8.82
CA GLU A 98 5.88 2.43 -7.69
C GLU A 98 7.02 1.44 -7.45
N ALA A 99 6.74 0.15 -7.56
CA ALA A 99 7.76 -0.89 -7.43
C ALA A 99 8.82 -0.75 -8.53
N ASN A 100 8.42 -0.48 -9.77
CA ASN A 100 9.38 -0.27 -10.86
C ASN A 100 10.24 0.97 -10.61
N SER A 101 9.70 2.00 -9.97
CA SER A 101 10.40 3.23 -9.67
C SER A 101 11.42 3.05 -8.53
N MET A 102 11.03 2.41 -7.44
CA MET A 102 11.89 2.30 -6.26
C MET A 102 12.76 1.04 -6.23
N GLN A 103 12.48 0.06 -7.09
CA GLN A 103 13.22 -1.20 -7.16
C GLN A 103 13.27 -1.91 -5.80
N PRO A 104 12.14 -2.31 -5.23
CA PRO A 104 12.14 -3.02 -3.95
C PRO A 104 12.63 -4.46 -4.14
N ASP A 105 13.12 -5.06 -3.07
CA ASP A 105 13.40 -6.50 -3.04
C ASP A 105 12.28 -7.30 -2.37
N LEU A 106 11.31 -6.60 -1.79
CA LEU A 106 10.12 -7.22 -1.21
C LEU A 106 8.94 -6.26 -1.26
N ILE A 107 7.77 -6.79 -1.60
CA ILE A 107 6.49 -6.12 -1.41
C ILE A 107 5.75 -6.87 -0.32
N VAL A 108 5.28 -6.17 0.71
CA VAL A 108 4.45 -6.77 1.78
C VAL A 108 3.07 -6.13 1.68
N MET A 109 2.06 -6.93 1.47
CA MET A 109 0.71 -6.41 1.35
C MET A 109 -0.30 -7.29 2.06
N SER A 110 -1.41 -6.67 2.46
CA SER A 110 -2.52 -7.38 3.06
C SER A 110 -3.41 -8.00 2.00
N SER A 111 -3.92 -9.19 2.30
CA SER A 111 -4.98 -9.76 1.49
C SER A 111 -6.30 -9.21 2.01
N HIS A 112 -6.94 -8.36 1.20
CA HIS A 112 -8.24 -7.82 1.55
C HIS A 112 -9.32 -8.82 1.18
N ARG A 113 -10.11 -9.26 2.17
CA ARG A 113 -11.22 -10.20 1.96
C ARG A 113 -12.54 -9.56 2.31
N PRO A 114 -13.54 -9.62 1.40
CA PRO A 114 -14.90 -9.29 1.79
C PRO A 114 -15.36 -10.31 2.83
N GLN A 115 -15.77 -9.85 3.99
CA GLN A 115 -16.16 -10.72 5.12
C GLN A 115 -17.37 -11.60 4.83
N ARG A 116 -18.09 -11.37 3.75
CA ARG A 116 -19.40 -11.99 3.50
C ARG A 116 -19.37 -13.34 2.81
N HIS A 117 -18.21 -13.85 2.41
CA HIS A 117 -18.16 -15.07 1.61
C HIS A 117 -17.12 -16.04 2.16
N ALA A 118 -17.55 -16.84 3.13
CA ALA A 118 -16.71 -17.87 3.74
C ALA A 118 -16.11 -18.84 2.71
N VAL A 119 -16.81 -19.09 1.61
CA VAL A 119 -16.33 -19.95 0.53
C VAL A 119 -15.09 -19.42 -0.19
N ARG A 120 -14.75 -18.15 0.01
CA ARG A 120 -13.63 -17.51 -0.71
C ARG A 120 -12.41 -17.28 0.18
N THR A 121 -12.29 -17.99 1.28
CA THR A 121 -11.16 -17.86 2.19
C THR A 121 -9.82 -18.26 1.56
N TYR A 122 -9.85 -19.00 0.45
CA TYR A 122 -8.64 -19.46 -0.22
C TYR A 122 -8.14 -18.51 -1.31
N PHE A 123 -8.93 -17.52 -1.70
CA PHE A 123 -8.57 -16.63 -2.79
C PHE A 123 -7.92 -15.36 -2.26
N LEU A 124 -6.89 -14.90 -2.97
CA LEU A 124 -6.31 -13.58 -2.77
C LEU A 124 -7.30 -12.52 -3.24
N GLY A 125 -7.26 -11.34 -2.62
CA GLY A 125 -7.95 -10.19 -3.18
C GLY A 125 -7.41 -9.90 -4.59
N SER A 126 -8.24 -9.29 -5.45
CA SER A 126 -7.87 -9.09 -6.85
C SER A 126 -6.58 -8.29 -7.02
N ASN A 127 -6.39 -7.23 -6.22
CA ASN A 127 -5.18 -6.42 -6.30
C ASN A 127 -3.95 -7.20 -5.84
N ALA A 128 -4.05 -7.95 -4.73
CA ALA A 128 -2.96 -8.78 -4.26
C ALA A 128 -2.61 -9.85 -5.29
N GLY A 129 -3.62 -10.48 -5.89
CA GLY A 129 -3.41 -11.47 -6.93
C GLY A 129 -2.66 -10.93 -8.15
N HIS A 130 -3.00 -9.72 -8.60
CA HIS A 130 -2.32 -9.07 -9.72
C HIS A 130 -0.88 -8.69 -9.37
N VAL A 131 -0.66 -8.16 -8.16
CA VAL A 131 0.69 -7.81 -7.73
C VAL A 131 1.57 -9.05 -7.64
N VAL A 132 1.08 -10.14 -7.07
CA VAL A 132 1.80 -11.41 -7.01
C VAL A 132 2.17 -11.90 -8.41
N ARG A 133 1.26 -11.77 -9.36
CA ARG A 133 1.46 -12.26 -10.72
C ARG A 133 2.48 -11.44 -11.50
N TYR A 134 2.50 -10.12 -11.33
CA TYR A 134 3.27 -9.24 -12.20
C TYR A 134 4.49 -8.59 -11.54
N ALA A 135 4.65 -8.70 -10.23
CA ALA A 135 5.82 -8.13 -9.57
C ALA A 135 7.10 -8.83 -10.00
N LYS A 136 8.18 -8.05 -10.05
CA LYS A 136 9.51 -8.56 -10.40
C LYS A 136 10.32 -8.97 -9.18
N CYS A 137 9.81 -8.72 -7.99
CA CYS A 137 10.45 -9.06 -6.72
C CYS A 137 9.57 -10.01 -5.92
N SER A 138 10.09 -10.45 -4.77
CA SER A 138 9.32 -11.27 -3.84
C SER A 138 8.11 -10.50 -3.32
N VAL A 139 6.99 -11.20 -3.14
CA VAL A 139 5.77 -10.63 -2.60
C VAL A 139 5.31 -11.49 -1.43
N LEU A 140 5.14 -10.86 -0.28
CA LEU A 140 4.61 -11.51 0.92
C LEU A 140 3.20 -11.00 1.14
N VAL A 141 2.24 -11.89 1.07
CA VAL A 141 0.83 -11.55 1.31
C VAL A 141 0.46 -11.97 2.72
N VAL A 142 0.12 -10.99 3.54
CA VAL A 142 -0.29 -11.21 4.92
C VAL A 142 -1.81 -11.38 4.93
N ARG A 143 -2.26 -12.54 5.39
CA ARG A 143 -3.69 -12.85 5.48
C ARG A 143 -4.22 -12.50 6.86
N ASN A 144 -5.39 -11.94 6.89
CA ASN A 144 -6.06 -11.58 8.15
C ASN A 144 -7.13 -12.61 8.51
#